data_7404969e42b5056816afc06e7fab52b3
#
_entry.id   7404969e42b5056816afc06e7fab52b3
#
_cell.length_a   1.000
_cell.length_b   1.000
_cell.length_c   1.000
_cell.angle_alpha   90.00
_cell.angle_beta   90.00
_cell.angle_gamma   90.00
#
_symmetry.space_group_name_H-M   'P 1'
#
loop_
_entity.id
_entity.type
_entity.pdbx_description
1 polymer ?
#
loop_
_entity_poly.entity_id
_entity_poly.type
_entity_poly.pdbx_seq_one_letter_code
_entity_poly.pdbx_strand_id
1 'polypeptide(L)'
;MKAIDSSSLTKYFSREDGWQKVGEILLEGAITLDLSIKEVANALWRKVLSQEAEVEDVEEILRDLIRSDAIKIHRQEDYLIAAFKTAIKHRITVYDSLFIELARSAKIELVTSNDKQAEAAKKEGIDVVKV
;
A
#
# COMPACT_ATOMS: atom_id res chain seq x y z
N MET A 1 5.81 -13.63 -1.58
CA MET A 1 5.97 -12.17 -1.48
C MET A 1 4.93 -11.49 -2.35
N LYS A 2 4.27 -10.46 -1.85
CA LYS A 2 3.22 -9.72 -2.57
C LYS A 2 3.54 -8.22 -2.56
N ALA A 3 3.02 -7.48 -3.54
CA ALA A 3 3.04 -6.02 -3.52
C ALA A 3 1.88 -5.54 -2.67
N ILE A 4 2.12 -4.60 -1.78
CA ILE A 4 1.09 -4.10 -0.85
C ILE A 4 0.96 -2.58 -0.98
N ASP A 5 -0.28 -2.10 -1.06
CA ASP A 5 -0.55 -0.67 -1.19
C ASP A 5 -0.71 0.03 0.17
N SER A 6 -0.83 1.35 0.12
CA SER A 6 -0.97 2.18 1.33
C SER A 6 -2.25 1.88 2.09
N SER A 7 -3.35 1.59 1.39
CA SER A 7 -4.64 1.32 2.04
C SER A 7 -4.58 0.07 2.91
N SER A 8 -3.90 -0.96 2.44
CA SER A 8 -3.73 -2.22 3.18
C SER A 8 -2.81 -2.04 4.38
N LEU A 9 -1.70 -1.32 4.21
CA LEU A 9 -0.80 -1.02 5.33
C LEU A 9 -1.49 -0.16 6.39
N THR A 10 -2.26 0.85 5.97
CA THR A 10 -3.04 1.67 6.90
C THR A 10 -4.04 0.81 7.68
N LYS A 11 -4.74 -0.09 7.00
CA LYS A 11 -5.66 -1.03 7.64
C LYS A 11 -4.97 -1.84 8.74
N TYR A 12 -3.79 -2.35 8.46
CA TYR A 12 -3.01 -3.13 9.42
C TYR A 12 -2.61 -2.30 10.63
N PHE A 13 -1.97 -1.16 10.41
CA PHE A 13 -1.46 -0.33 11.52
C PHE A 13 -2.56 0.35 12.32
N SER A 14 -3.72 0.59 11.71
CA SER A 14 -4.88 1.19 12.39
C SER A 14 -5.81 0.16 13.02
N ARG A 15 -5.52 -1.13 12.87
CA ARG A 15 -6.35 -2.22 13.40
C ARG A 15 -7.79 -2.16 12.91
N GLU A 16 -8.00 -1.76 11.65
CA GLU A 16 -9.31 -1.79 11.02
C GLU A 16 -9.73 -3.22 10.70
N ASP A 17 -11.03 -3.45 10.52
CA ASP A 17 -11.56 -4.79 10.22
C ASP A 17 -10.80 -5.46 9.07
N GLY A 18 -10.33 -6.68 9.31
CA GLY A 18 -9.52 -7.42 8.33
C GLY A 18 -8.01 -7.22 8.44
N TRP A 19 -7.54 -6.46 9.42
CA TRP A 19 -6.11 -6.21 9.61
C TRP A 19 -5.30 -7.49 9.83
N GLN A 20 -5.89 -8.52 10.43
CA GLN A 20 -5.21 -9.80 10.68
C GLN A 20 -4.76 -10.48 9.38
N LYS A 21 -5.58 -10.41 8.34
CA LYS A 21 -5.23 -10.96 7.03
C LYS A 21 -4.01 -10.24 6.43
N VAL A 22 -3.96 -8.92 6.58
CA VAL A 22 -2.79 -8.14 6.16
C VAL A 22 -1.55 -8.58 6.94
N GLY A 23 -1.68 -8.78 8.26
CA GLY A 23 -0.61 -9.26 9.11
C GLY A 23 -0.03 -10.60 8.63
N GLU A 24 -0.89 -11.54 8.25
CA GLU A 24 -0.48 -12.83 7.70
C GLU A 24 0.33 -12.65 6.40
N ILE A 25 -0.12 -11.75 5.53
CA ILE A 25 0.59 -11.43 4.29
C ILE A 25 1.97 -10.84 4.59
N LEU A 26 2.07 -9.93 5.55
CA LEU A 26 3.34 -9.33 5.94
C LEU A 26 4.33 -10.34 6.51
N LEU A 27 3.87 -11.38 7.18
CA LEU A 27 4.73 -12.45 7.67
C LEU A 27 5.42 -13.21 6.53
N GLU A 28 4.81 -13.30 5.38
CA GLU A 28 5.39 -13.91 4.19
C GLU A 28 6.34 -12.97 3.43
N GLY A 29 6.42 -11.73 3.86
CA GLY A 29 7.18 -10.67 3.20
C GLY A 29 6.37 -9.94 2.14
N ALA A 30 6.63 -8.65 2.01
CA ALA A 30 5.94 -7.78 1.06
C ALA A 30 6.90 -6.74 0.47
N ILE A 31 6.51 -6.20 -0.69
CA ILE A 31 7.15 -5.02 -1.24
C ILE A 31 6.13 -3.89 -1.32
N THR A 32 6.59 -2.67 -1.17
CA THR A 32 5.75 -1.47 -1.29
C THR A 32 6.58 -0.34 -1.87
N LEU A 33 5.95 0.81 -2.06
CA LEU A 33 6.62 2.03 -2.54
C LEU A 33 6.93 2.96 -1.36
N ASP A 34 7.95 3.79 -1.50
CA ASP A 34 8.26 4.84 -0.53
C ASP A 34 7.08 5.81 -0.34
N LEU A 35 6.23 5.97 -1.36
CA LEU A 35 4.97 6.71 -1.25
C LEU A 35 4.09 6.21 -0.10
N SER A 36 4.04 4.89 0.14
CA SER A 36 3.16 4.33 1.17
C SER A 36 3.53 4.77 2.57
N ILE A 37 4.79 5.05 2.84
CA ILE A 37 5.22 5.55 4.15
C ILE A 37 4.52 6.88 4.44
N LYS A 38 4.51 7.79 3.49
CA LYS A 38 3.87 9.10 3.63
C LYS A 38 2.35 8.99 3.69
N GLU A 39 1.76 8.11 2.91
CA GLU A 39 0.30 7.93 2.91
C GLU A 39 -0.17 7.31 4.23
N VAL A 40 0.55 6.33 4.76
CA VAL A 40 0.27 5.76 6.08
C VAL A 40 0.42 6.83 7.16
N ALA A 41 1.51 7.59 7.12
CA ALA A 41 1.73 8.69 8.07
C ALA A 41 0.59 9.70 8.04
N ASN A 42 0.11 10.06 6.86
CA ASN A 42 -1.00 11.01 6.71
C ASN A 42 -2.32 10.45 7.25
N ALA A 43 -2.59 9.18 7.03
CA ALA A 43 -3.78 8.52 7.56
C ALA A 43 -3.76 8.46 9.10
N LEU A 44 -2.61 8.13 9.67
CA LEU A 44 -2.42 8.08 11.12
C LEU A 44 -2.44 9.47 11.75
N TRP A 45 -1.95 10.48 11.04
CA TRP A 45 -2.08 11.90 11.44
C TRP A 45 -3.55 12.28 11.66
N ARG A 46 -4.44 11.90 10.74
CA ARG A 46 -5.88 12.17 10.91
C ARG A 46 -6.42 11.50 12.16
N LYS A 47 -5.97 10.29 12.49
CA LYS A 47 -6.40 9.57 13.68
C LYS A 47 -5.91 10.24 14.97
N VAL A 48 -4.71 10.80 14.95
CA VAL A 48 -4.22 11.59 16.10
C VAL A 48 -5.07 12.84 16.29
N LEU A 49 -5.37 13.56 15.21
CA LEU A 49 -6.20 14.77 15.31
C LEU A 49 -7.62 14.48 15.80
N SER A 50 -8.17 13.32 15.47
CA SER A 50 -9.51 12.89 15.93
C SER A 50 -9.47 12.15 17.27
N GLN A 51 -8.32 12.14 17.94
CA GLN A 51 -8.12 11.50 19.25
C GLN A 51 -8.32 9.98 19.27
N GLU A 52 -8.15 9.34 18.12
CA GLU A 52 -8.23 7.88 17.99
C GLU A 52 -6.87 7.19 18.14
N ALA A 53 -5.78 7.96 18.15
CA ALA A 53 -4.43 7.45 18.29
C ALA A 53 -3.55 8.46 19.03
N GLU A 54 -2.50 7.95 19.67
CA GLU A 54 -1.51 8.76 20.38
C GLU A 54 -0.29 9.04 19.48
N VAL A 55 0.29 10.24 19.61
CA VAL A 55 1.45 10.65 18.81
C VAL A 55 2.61 9.65 18.94
N GLU A 56 2.91 9.24 20.17
CA GLU A 56 4.04 8.36 20.46
C GLU A 56 3.88 6.99 19.80
N ASP A 57 2.66 6.46 19.78
CA ASP A 57 2.35 5.18 19.13
C ASP A 57 2.53 5.27 17.63
N VAL A 58 2.09 6.38 17.02
CA VAL A 58 2.24 6.62 15.58
C VAL A 58 3.72 6.76 15.21
N GLU A 59 4.50 7.48 16.00
CA GLU A 59 5.95 7.61 15.77
C GLU A 59 6.63 6.24 15.77
N GLU A 60 6.27 5.37 16.71
CA GLU A 60 6.81 4.02 16.79
C GLU A 60 6.44 3.20 15.55
N ILE A 61 5.17 3.26 15.13
CA ILE A 61 4.69 2.59 13.90
C ILE A 61 5.50 3.03 12.69
N LEU A 62 5.74 4.34 12.55
CA LEU A 62 6.48 4.87 11.39
C LEU A 62 7.95 4.45 11.41
N ARG A 63 8.58 4.40 12.58
CA ARG A 63 9.95 3.90 12.70
C ARG A 63 10.03 2.41 12.31
N ASP A 64 9.07 1.62 12.78
CA ASP A 64 9.01 0.20 12.46
C ASP A 64 8.79 -0.03 10.96
N LEU A 65 7.91 0.72 10.34
CA LEU A 65 7.64 0.64 8.90
C LEU A 65 8.90 0.94 8.08
N ILE A 66 9.63 2.00 8.44
CA ILE A 66 10.86 2.41 7.74
C ILE A 66 11.98 1.37 7.91
N ARG A 67 12.05 0.72 9.06
CA ARG A 67 13.15 -0.19 9.43
C ARG A 67 12.84 -1.67 9.23
N SER A 68 11.61 -2.00 8.83
CA SER A 68 11.17 -3.40 8.74
C SER A 68 11.96 -4.19 7.69
N ASP A 69 12.41 -5.38 8.06
CA ASP A 69 12.98 -6.33 7.11
C ASP A 69 11.90 -7.11 6.35
N ALA A 70 10.67 -7.10 6.87
CA ALA A 70 9.54 -7.80 6.26
C ALA A 70 8.97 -7.04 5.04
N ILE A 71 9.18 -5.74 4.96
CA ILE A 71 8.64 -4.88 3.92
C ILE A 71 9.80 -4.20 3.19
N LYS A 72 9.99 -4.56 1.91
CA LYS A 72 10.99 -3.92 1.05
C LYS A 72 10.37 -2.71 0.38
N ILE A 73 11.07 -1.58 0.43
CA ILE A 73 10.58 -0.30 -0.08
C ILE A 73 11.27 0.01 -1.41
N HIS A 74 10.46 0.20 -2.45
CA HIS A 74 10.91 0.57 -3.79
C HIS A 74 10.65 2.05 -4.05
N ARG A 75 11.41 2.63 -4.96
CA ARG A 75 11.28 4.05 -5.34
C ARG A 75 10.08 4.24 -6.27
N GLN A 76 9.16 5.11 -5.91
CA GLN A 76 7.98 5.40 -6.72
C GLN A 76 8.32 5.99 -8.10
N GLU A 77 9.38 6.78 -8.21
CA GLU A 77 9.77 7.39 -9.48
C GLU A 77 10.10 6.37 -10.56
N ASP A 78 10.57 5.18 -10.18
CA ASP A 78 10.92 4.14 -11.15
C ASP A 78 9.71 3.61 -11.92
N TYR A 79 8.50 3.84 -11.39
CA TYR A 79 7.26 3.36 -11.98
C TYR A 79 6.38 4.50 -12.55
N LEU A 80 6.83 5.76 -12.45
CA LEU A 80 5.99 6.93 -12.69
C LEU A 80 5.45 7.01 -14.12
N ILE A 81 6.27 6.80 -15.12
CA ILE A 81 5.84 6.92 -16.52
C ILE A 81 4.78 5.86 -16.87
N ALA A 82 5.03 4.61 -16.48
CA ALA A 82 4.06 3.52 -16.70
C ALA A 82 2.77 3.77 -15.92
N ALA A 83 2.88 4.24 -14.67
CA ALA A 83 1.72 4.55 -13.83
C ALA A 83 0.87 5.68 -14.41
N PHE A 84 1.49 6.70 -14.98
CA PHE A 84 0.76 7.80 -15.63
C PHE A 84 -0.11 7.28 -16.78
N LYS A 85 0.44 6.40 -17.62
CA LYS A 85 -0.32 5.79 -18.72
C LYS A 85 -1.49 4.94 -18.23
N THR A 86 -1.26 4.13 -17.21
CA THR A 86 -2.28 3.27 -16.61
C THR A 86 -3.38 4.10 -15.94
N ALA A 87 -3.01 5.19 -15.27
CA ALA A 87 -3.94 6.12 -14.66
C ALA A 87 -4.92 6.73 -15.68
N ILE A 88 -4.41 7.15 -16.83
CA ILE A 88 -5.24 7.69 -17.90
C ILE A 88 -6.17 6.62 -18.48
N LYS A 89 -5.64 5.43 -18.73
CA LYS A 89 -6.39 4.32 -19.32
C LYS A 89 -7.59 3.92 -18.45
N HIS A 90 -7.41 3.84 -17.15
CA HIS A 90 -8.43 3.36 -16.21
C HIS A 90 -9.15 4.47 -15.43
N ARG A 91 -8.79 5.73 -15.66
CA ARG A 91 -9.36 6.90 -14.96
C ARG A 91 -9.24 6.79 -13.44
N ILE A 92 -8.09 6.32 -12.98
CA ILE A 92 -7.70 6.27 -11.58
C ILE A 92 -6.53 7.23 -11.32
N THR A 93 -6.22 7.49 -10.06
CA THR A 93 -5.11 8.38 -9.74
C THR A 93 -3.76 7.76 -10.12
N VAL A 94 -2.78 8.61 -10.35
CA VAL A 94 -1.39 8.16 -10.53
C VAL A 94 -0.91 7.42 -9.29
N TYR A 95 -1.32 7.86 -8.10
CA TYR A 95 -0.96 7.23 -6.83
C TYR A 95 -1.38 5.75 -6.79
N ASP A 96 -2.63 5.45 -7.14
CA ASP A 96 -3.12 4.08 -7.18
C ASP A 96 -2.44 3.27 -8.28
N SER A 97 -2.19 3.88 -9.43
CA SER A 97 -1.53 3.23 -10.57
C SER A 97 -0.08 2.84 -10.28
N LEU A 98 0.62 3.59 -9.43
CA LEU A 98 1.99 3.28 -9.04
C LEU A 98 2.11 1.88 -8.42
N PHE A 99 1.17 1.50 -7.57
CA PHE A 99 1.16 0.17 -6.95
C PHE A 99 0.82 -0.94 -7.95
N ILE A 100 -0.04 -0.65 -8.92
CA ILE A 100 -0.33 -1.59 -10.01
C ILE A 100 0.95 -1.88 -10.82
N GLU A 101 1.71 -0.83 -11.14
CA GLU A 101 2.96 -1.00 -11.89
C GLU A 101 4.06 -1.67 -11.07
N LEU A 102 4.10 -1.45 -9.77
CA LEU A 102 4.98 -2.20 -8.87
C LEU A 102 4.71 -3.71 -8.95
N ALA A 103 3.45 -4.09 -8.82
CA ALA A 103 3.04 -5.50 -8.89
C ALA A 103 3.33 -6.10 -10.27
N ARG A 104 3.05 -5.35 -11.33
CA ARG A 104 3.34 -5.77 -12.72
C ARG A 104 4.83 -6.04 -12.91
N SER A 105 5.67 -5.11 -12.51
CA SER A 105 7.12 -5.19 -12.67
C SER A 105 7.72 -6.38 -11.92
N ALA A 106 7.23 -6.62 -10.71
CA ALA A 106 7.70 -7.72 -9.87
C ALA A 106 7.05 -9.07 -10.23
N LYS A 107 5.99 -9.05 -11.07
CA LYS A 107 5.22 -10.25 -11.47
C LYS A 107 4.62 -10.99 -10.28
N ILE A 108 4.04 -10.24 -9.37
CA ILE A 108 3.42 -10.74 -8.15
C ILE A 108 2.02 -10.15 -7.96
N GLU A 109 1.27 -10.73 -7.02
CA GLU A 109 -0.06 -10.25 -6.66
C GLU A 109 -0.01 -8.87 -6.01
N LEU A 110 -1.07 -8.09 -6.22
CA LEU A 110 -1.30 -6.80 -5.54
C LEU A 110 -2.28 -7.00 -4.39
N VAL A 111 -1.89 -6.57 -3.20
CA VAL A 111 -2.76 -6.54 -2.02
C VAL A 111 -3.29 -5.13 -1.86
N THR A 112 -4.61 -4.98 -1.88
CA THR A 112 -5.27 -3.67 -1.74
C THR A 112 -6.64 -3.80 -1.07
N SER A 113 -7.08 -2.75 -0.38
CA SER A 113 -8.44 -2.61 0.10
C SER A 113 -9.26 -1.65 -0.77
N ASN A 114 -8.66 -1.06 -1.80
CA ASN A 114 -9.32 -0.11 -2.70
C ASN A 114 -9.95 -0.82 -3.90
N ASP A 115 -11.28 -0.71 -4.03
CA ASP A 115 -12.03 -1.41 -5.09
C ASP A 115 -11.65 -0.95 -6.50
N LYS A 116 -11.47 0.34 -6.72
CA LYS A 116 -11.12 0.88 -8.05
C LYS A 116 -9.74 0.43 -8.49
N GLN A 117 -8.78 0.44 -7.56
CA GLN A 117 -7.43 -0.03 -7.83
C GLN A 117 -7.43 -1.53 -8.12
N ALA A 118 -8.17 -2.32 -7.34
CA ALA A 118 -8.30 -3.77 -7.55
C ALA A 118 -8.88 -4.08 -8.93
N GLU A 119 -9.92 -3.37 -9.33
CA GLU A 119 -10.58 -3.56 -10.63
C GLU A 119 -9.63 -3.23 -11.78
N ALA A 120 -8.93 -2.10 -11.71
CA ALA A 120 -7.96 -1.71 -12.72
C ALA A 120 -6.81 -2.71 -12.82
N ALA A 121 -6.29 -3.18 -11.70
CA ALA A 121 -5.22 -4.19 -11.68
C ALA A 121 -5.66 -5.49 -12.35
N LYS A 122 -6.87 -5.95 -12.07
CA LYS A 122 -7.43 -7.15 -12.70
C LYS A 122 -7.55 -6.99 -14.23
N LYS A 123 -7.99 -5.83 -14.69
CA LYS A 123 -8.06 -5.52 -16.14
C LYS A 123 -6.68 -5.52 -16.80
N GLU A 124 -5.63 -5.23 -16.05
CA GLU A 124 -4.25 -5.29 -16.53
C GLU A 124 -3.61 -6.68 -16.38
N GLY A 125 -4.40 -7.69 -16.00
CA GLY A 125 -3.93 -9.06 -15.86
C GLY A 125 -3.14 -9.34 -14.59
N ILE A 126 -3.26 -8.49 -13.58
CA ILE A 126 -2.58 -8.64 -12.30
C ILE A 126 -3.54 -9.29 -11.31
N ASP A 127 -3.08 -10.35 -10.65
CA ASP A 127 -3.86 -11.00 -9.61
C ASP A 127 -3.93 -10.11 -8.37
N VAL A 128 -5.09 -10.05 -7.76
CA VAL A 128 -5.36 -9.15 -6.63
C VAL A 128 -5.82 -9.95 -5.42
N VAL A 129 -5.24 -9.62 -4.27
CA VAL A 129 -5.75 -10.06 -2.96
C VAL A 129 -6.47 -8.85 -2.34
N LYS A 130 -7.78 -8.94 -2.26
CA LYS A 130 -8.61 -7.89 -1.66
C LYS A 130 -8.69 -8.09 -0.14
N VAL A 131 -8.35 -7.06 0.61
CA VAL A 131 -8.35 -7.11 2.09
C VAL A 131 -9.28 -6.09 2.71
#